data_eecc600fba0f84d99faa79a87f795c80
#
_entry.id   eecc600fba0f84d99faa79a87f795c80
#
_cell.length_a   1.000
_cell.length_b   1.000
_cell.length_c   1.000
_cell.angle_alpha   90.00
_cell.angle_beta   90.00
_cell.angle_gamma   90.00
#
_symmetry.space_group_name_H-M   'P 1'
#
loop_
_entity.id
_entity.type
_entity.pdbx_description
1 polymer ?
#
loop_
_entity_poly.entity_id
_entity_poly.type
_entity_poly.pdbx_seq_one_letter_code
_entity_poly.pdbx_strand_id
1 'polypeptide(L)'
;MGKAGKKFLSAKKAFEDKQDVSLEEAIDLVKNNASAKFDETVDIAINLGVDPKHADQMVRGVCALPHGNGKDLRVAVFAKGEKAEEAKKAGADIVGAEDLMETIQGGVIDFDRCIATPDMMAIVGRLGKVLGPRNLMPNPKVGTVTIDVEKAVKSAKSGDCLLYT
;
A
#
# COMPACT_ATOMS: atom_id res chain seq x y z
N MET A 1 9.12 -33.84 10.13
CA MET A 1 9.02 -32.47 10.62
C MET A 1 10.30 -32.09 11.35
N GLY A 2 10.97 -30.99 10.95
CA GLY A 2 12.17 -30.52 11.64
C GLY A 2 11.86 -30.06 13.05
N LYS A 3 12.80 -30.22 13.99
CA LYS A 3 12.66 -29.73 15.36
C LYS A 3 12.64 -28.20 15.37
N ALA A 4 11.69 -27.59 16.06
CA ALA A 4 11.62 -26.15 16.23
C ALA A 4 12.88 -25.59 16.92
N GLY A 5 13.37 -24.44 16.48
CA GLY A 5 14.56 -23.82 17.04
C GLY A 5 14.38 -23.35 18.48
N LYS A 6 15.47 -23.25 19.25
CA LYS A 6 15.44 -22.86 20.67
C LYS A 6 14.76 -21.50 20.90
N LYS A 7 15.02 -20.51 20.05
CA LYS A 7 14.40 -19.18 20.14
C LYS A 7 12.88 -19.23 19.95
N PHE A 8 12.41 -20.02 18.96
CA PHE A 8 10.97 -20.22 18.73
C PHE A 8 10.30 -20.91 19.92
N LEU A 9 10.93 -21.92 20.50
CA LEU A 9 10.41 -22.62 21.68
C LEU A 9 10.33 -21.70 22.91
N SER A 10 11.30 -20.81 23.07
CA SER A 10 11.29 -19.80 24.13
C SER A 10 10.13 -18.80 23.94
N ALA A 11 9.98 -18.27 22.71
CA ALA A 11 8.89 -17.35 22.39
C ALA A 11 7.52 -18.04 22.56
N LYS A 12 7.37 -19.28 22.08
CA LYS A 12 6.13 -20.03 22.22
C LYS A 12 5.67 -20.18 23.67
N LYS A 13 6.59 -20.44 24.60
CA LYS A 13 6.27 -20.54 26.03
C LYS A 13 5.67 -19.24 26.60
N ALA A 14 6.04 -18.08 26.04
CA ALA A 14 5.48 -16.80 26.47
C ALA A 14 4.00 -16.62 26.07
N PHE A 15 3.52 -17.44 25.11
CA PHE A 15 2.13 -17.40 24.60
C PHE A 15 1.27 -18.59 25.03
N GLU A 16 1.85 -19.68 25.59
CA GLU A 16 1.11 -20.94 25.83
C GLU A 16 -0.12 -20.77 26.71
N ASP A 17 -0.10 -19.79 27.63
CA ASP A 17 -1.21 -19.52 28.56
C ASP A 17 -2.11 -18.34 28.13
N LYS A 18 -1.87 -17.74 26.96
CA LYS A 18 -2.51 -16.49 26.53
C LYS A 18 -3.17 -16.68 25.15
N GLN A 19 -4.43 -17.11 25.15
CA GLN A 19 -5.20 -17.29 23.91
C GLN A 19 -5.91 -16.02 23.45
N ASP A 20 -6.50 -15.26 24.40
CA ASP A 20 -7.22 -14.02 24.13
C ASP A 20 -6.58 -12.87 24.92
N VAL A 21 -5.78 -12.06 24.25
CA VAL A 21 -5.10 -10.91 24.83
C VAL A 21 -5.63 -9.60 24.26
N SER A 22 -5.56 -8.52 25.02
CA SER A 22 -5.87 -7.18 24.52
C SER A 22 -4.86 -6.75 23.45
N LEU A 23 -5.24 -5.76 22.63
CA LEU A 23 -4.36 -5.24 21.57
C LEU A 23 -3.04 -4.70 22.15
N GLU A 24 -3.11 -4.00 23.27
CA GLU A 24 -1.92 -3.43 23.93
C GLU A 24 -0.97 -4.52 24.43
N GLU A 25 -1.52 -5.52 25.11
CA GLU A 25 -0.75 -6.68 25.57
C GLU A 25 -0.16 -7.49 24.41
N ALA A 26 -0.87 -7.63 23.29
CA ALA A 26 -0.36 -8.29 22.10
C ALA A 26 0.85 -7.56 21.52
N ILE A 27 0.81 -6.23 21.43
CA ILE A 27 1.92 -5.40 20.96
C ILE A 27 3.13 -5.54 21.88
N ASP A 28 2.93 -5.50 23.19
CA ASP A 28 4.00 -5.67 24.16
C ASP A 28 4.63 -7.07 24.09
N LEU A 29 3.81 -8.11 23.91
CA LEU A 29 4.30 -9.48 23.71
C LEU A 29 5.16 -9.60 22.45
N VAL A 30 4.72 -9.00 21.35
CA VAL A 30 5.49 -9.01 20.08
C VAL A 30 6.82 -8.30 20.25
N LYS A 31 6.84 -7.11 20.87
CA LYS A 31 8.04 -6.32 21.12
C LYS A 31 9.02 -7.06 22.06
N ASN A 32 8.54 -7.64 23.12
CA ASN A 32 9.38 -8.36 24.10
C ASN A 32 9.99 -9.65 23.54
N ASN A 33 9.34 -10.26 22.54
CA ASN A 33 9.86 -11.46 21.86
C ASN A 33 10.70 -11.16 20.62
N ALA A 34 10.87 -9.90 20.25
CA ALA A 34 11.80 -9.48 19.20
C ALA A 34 13.23 -9.89 19.58
N SER A 35 13.84 -10.76 18.79
CA SER A 35 15.13 -11.36 19.08
C SER A 35 16.21 -11.06 18.04
N ALA A 36 15.88 -10.30 16.99
CA ALA A 36 16.83 -9.91 15.95
C ALA A 36 17.76 -8.78 16.44
N LYS A 37 18.88 -8.62 15.74
CA LYS A 37 19.82 -7.51 15.97
C LYS A 37 19.61 -6.34 15.03
N PHE A 38 18.46 -6.29 14.38
CA PHE A 38 18.04 -5.24 13.45
C PHE A 38 16.57 -4.87 13.74
N ASP A 39 16.10 -3.75 13.21
CA ASP A 39 14.71 -3.30 13.37
C ASP A 39 13.77 -4.25 12.64
N GLU A 40 12.92 -4.95 13.42
CA GLU A 40 11.93 -5.90 12.89
C GLU A 40 10.65 -5.19 12.52
N THR A 41 10.00 -5.64 11.44
CA THR A 41 8.68 -5.14 11.02
C THR A 41 7.57 -5.89 11.74
N VAL A 42 6.55 -5.17 12.16
CA VAL A 42 5.33 -5.77 12.73
C VAL A 42 4.25 -5.82 11.64
N ASP A 43 3.79 -7.01 11.33
CA ASP A 43 2.71 -7.25 10.38
C ASP A 43 1.42 -7.68 11.10
N ILE A 44 0.28 -7.24 10.59
CA ILE A 44 -1.04 -7.61 11.11
C ILE A 44 -1.78 -8.42 10.04
N ALA A 45 -2.31 -9.58 10.42
CA ALA A 45 -3.22 -10.36 9.61
C ALA A 45 -4.56 -10.54 10.36
N ILE A 46 -5.65 -10.12 9.74
CA ILE A 46 -6.98 -10.15 10.35
C ILE A 46 -7.88 -11.07 9.53
N ASN A 47 -8.50 -12.04 10.18
CA ASN A 47 -9.56 -12.84 9.57
C ASN A 47 -10.89 -12.09 9.67
N LEU A 48 -11.33 -11.51 8.54
CA LEU A 48 -12.54 -10.68 8.50
C LEU A 48 -13.85 -11.48 8.50
N GLY A 49 -13.81 -12.81 8.31
CA GLY A 49 -15.01 -13.64 8.21
C GLY A 49 -15.85 -13.36 6.95
N VAL A 50 -15.24 -12.83 5.88
CA VAL A 50 -15.90 -12.54 4.60
C VAL A 50 -15.51 -13.57 3.54
N ASP A 51 -16.39 -13.83 2.57
CA ASP A 51 -16.08 -14.63 1.39
C ASP A 51 -15.73 -13.71 0.20
N PRO A 52 -14.46 -13.64 -0.23
CA PRO A 52 -14.02 -12.75 -1.31
C PRO A 52 -14.57 -13.14 -2.69
N LYS A 53 -15.23 -14.31 -2.83
CA LYS A 53 -15.90 -14.71 -4.08
C LYS A 53 -17.18 -13.93 -4.34
N HIS A 54 -17.79 -13.41 -3.28
CA HIS A 54 -18.99 -12.59 -3.39
C HIS A 54 -18.63 -11.12 -3.54
N ALA A 55 -19.14 -10.47 -4.59
CA ALA A 55 -18.81 -9.08 -4.92
C ALA A 55 -19.24 -8.07 -3.84
N ASP A 56 -20.28 -8.38 -3.06
CA ASP A 56 -20.80 -7.60 -1.95
C ASP A 56 -19.96 -7.74 -0.67
N GLN A 57 -19.15 -8.80 -0.57
CA GLN A 57 -18.27 -9.06 0.57
C GLN A 57 -16.80 -8.68 0.32
N MET A 58 -16.48 -8.19 -0.87
CA MET A 58 -15.14 -7.70 -1.17
C MET A 58 -14.83 -6.41 -0.41
N VAL A 59 -13.85 -6.46 0.47
CA VAL A 59 -13.36 -5.28 1.21
C VAL A 59 -12.23 -4.62 0.41
N ARG A 60 -12.39 -3.33 0.12
CA ARG A 60 -11.37 -2.51 -0.51
C ARG A 60 -11.43 -1.09 0.04
N GLY A 61 -10.32 -0.61 0.56
CA GLY A 61 -10.25 0.71 1.16
C GLY A 61 -8.83 1.22 1.34
N VAL A 62 -8.73 2.40 1.92
CA VAL A 62 -7.46 3.03 2.30
C VAL A 62 -7.49 3.33 3.78
N CYS A 63 -6.43 2.99 4.47
CA CYS A 63 -6.21 3.34 5.86
C CYS A 63 -5.03 4.32 5.92
N ALA A 64 -5.28 5.54 6.36
CA ALA A 64 -4.24 6.54 6.58
C ALA A 64 -3.57 6.26 7.92
N LEU A 65 -2.27 5.97 7.89
CA LEU A 65 -1.46 5.75 9.09
C LEU A 65 -0.89 7.08 9.57
N PRO A 66 -1.17 7.51 10.82
CA PRO A 66 -0.75 8.83 11.32
C PRO A 66 0.77 9.02 11.37
N HIS A 67 1.53 7.94 11.51
CA HIS A 67 3.00 7.95 11.56
C HIS A 67 3.65 7.34 10.32
N GLY A 68 2.86 7.07 9.27
CA GLY A 68 3.33 6.41 8.06
C GLY A 68 3.64 4.93 8.24
N ASN A 69 4.17 4.32 7.19
CA ASN A 69 4.58 2.91 7.16
C ASN A 69 6.10 2.70 7.10
N GLY A 70 6.89 3.77 7.23
CA GLY A 70 8.35 3.74 7.17
C GLY A 70 8.94 3.40 5.79
N LYS A 71 8.12 3.39 4.74
CA LYS A 71 8.58 3.11 3.36
C LYS A 71 8.54 4.38 2.52
N ASP A 72 9.63 4.69 1.86
CA ASP A 72 9.68 5.75 0.84
C ASP A 72 9.09 5.22 -0.46
N LEU A 73 7.83 5.58 -0.71
CA LEU A 73 7.11 5.16 -1.90
C LEU A 73 7.36 6.13 -3.06
N ARG A 74 7.67 5.58 -4.22
CA ARG A 74 7.75 6.35 -5.47
C ARG A 74 6.37 6.50 -6.08
N VAL A 75 5.94 7.74 -6.28
CA VAL A 75 4.61 8.09 -6.75
C VAL A 75 4.67 8.59 -8.18
N ALA A 76 3.97 7.89 -9.08
CA ALA A 76 3.75 8.34 -10.44
C ALA A 76 2.38 9.02 -10.57
N VAL A 77 2.35 10.15 -11.27
CA VAL A 77 1.13 10.95 -11.45
C VAL A 77 0.86 11.16 -12.94
N PHE A 78 -0.31 10.75 -13.39
CA PHE A 78 -0.85 11.08 -14.71
C PHE A 78 -1.65 12.37 -14.63
N ALA A 79 -1.04 13.47 -15.08
CA ALA A 79 -1.68 14.77 -15.12
C ALA A 79 -1.14 15.61 -16.29
N LYS A 80 -1.97 16.57 -16.76
CA LYS A 80 -1.59 17.54 -17.82
C LYS A 80 -1.68 18.98 -17.28
N GLY A 81 -0.85 19.87 -17.86
CA GLY A 81 -0.87 21.32 -17.58
C GLY A 81 -0.57 21.67 -16.13
N GLU A 82 -1.37 22.55 -15.55
CA GLU A 82 -1.19 23.07 -14.19
C GLU A 82 -1.16 21.95 -13.12
N LYS A 83 -1.97 20.92 -13.28
CA LYS A 83 -2.01 19.77 -12.35
C LYS A 83 -0.72 18.94 -12.35
N ALA A 84 0.02 18.95 -13.46
CA ALA A 84 1.33 18.32 -13.50
C ALA A 84 2.38 19.11 -12.69
N GLU A 85 2.26 20.44 -12.68
CA GLU A 85 3.13 21.29 -11.84
C GLU A 85 2.77 21.16 -10.36
N GLU A 86 1.49 21.11 -10.02
CA GLU A 86 1.01 20.84 -8.65
C GLU A 86 1.52 19.50 -8.14
N ALA A 87 1.47 18.44 -8.97
CA ALA A 87 2.00 17.13 -8.63
C ALA A 87 3.50 17.17 -8.31
N LYS A 88 4.29 17.88 -9.12
CA LYS A 88 5.73 18.06 -8.89
C LYS A 88 6.01 18.82 -7.59
N LYS A 89 5.27 19.90 -7.34
CA LYS A 89 5.38 20.68 -6.09
C LYS A 89 4.99 19.86 -4.86
N ALA A 90 4.02 18.95 -4.99
CA ALA A 90 3.59 18.05 -3.92
C ALA A 90 4.60 16.92 -3.65
N GLY A 91 5.62 16.76 -4.49
CA GLY A 91 6.68 15.79 -4.32
C GLY A 91 6.45 14.47 -5.06
N ALA A 92 5.67 14.46 -6.14
CA ALA A 92 5.58 13.29 -7.02
C ALA A 92 6.93 13.03 -7.72
N ASP A 93 7.34 11.76 -7.78
CA ASP A 93 8.64 11.37 -8.33
C ASP A 93 8.61 11.32 -9.85
N ILE A 94 7.50 10.88 -10.41
CA ILE A 94 7.31 10.77 -11.86
C ILE A 94 5.99 11.46 -12.21
N VAL A 95 6.05 12.43 -13.09
CA VAL A 95 4.85 13.14 -13.58
C VAL A 95 4.89 13.16 -15.10
N GLY A 96 3.85 12.66 -15.72
CA GLY A 96 3.76 12.60 -17.17
C GLY A 96 2.35 12.34 -17.69
N ALA A 97 2.20 12.27 -18.98
CA ALA A 97 0.96 12.01 -19.67
C ALA A 97 1.12 10.85 -20.68
N GLU A 98 1.27 11.17 -21.96
CA GLU A 98 1.44 10.17 -23.01
C GLU A 98 2.86 9.58 -23.04
N ASP A 99 3.85 10.38 -22.74
CA ASP A 99 5.24 9.99 -22.56
C ASP A 99 5.42 8.95 -21.45
N LEU A 100 4.75 9.14 -20.31
CA LEU A 100 4.73 8.16 -19.23
C LEU A 100 4.01 6.87 -19.66
N MET A 101 2.94 6.98 -20.44
CA MET A 101 2.23 5.81 -20.97
C MET A 101 3.15 4.95 -21.84
N GLU A 102 3.92 5.57 -22.75
CA GLU A 102 4.87 4.86 -23.63
C GLU A 102 5.96 4.16 -22.83
N THR A 103 6.49 4.83 -21.81
CA THR A 103 7.51 4.26 -20.91
C THR A 103 6.99 2.99 -20.21
N ILE A 104 5.76 3.04 -19.69
CA ILE A 104 5.13 1.90 -19.00
C ILE A 104 4.80 0.76 -19.99
N GLN A 105 4.36 1.10 -21.22
CA GLN A 105 4.15 0.10 -22.27
C GLN A 105 5.44 -0.59 -22.68
N GLY A 106 6.57 0.14 -22.64
CA GLY A 106 7.91 -0.40 -22.82
C GLY A 106 8.38 -1.33 -21.69
N GLY A 107 7.57 -1.50 -20.63
CA GLY A 107 7.83 -2.41 -19.51
C GLY A 107 8.60 -1.76 -18.34
N VAL A 108 8.94 -0.49 -18.43
CA VAL A 108 9.61 0.22 -17.33
C VAL A 108 8.56 0.73 -16.34
N ILE A 109 8.50 0.10 -15.17
CA ILE A 109 7.61 0.47 -14.06
C ILE A 109 8.47 0.70 -12.84
N ASP A 110 8.81 1.95 -12.61
CA ASP A 110 9.74 2.36 -11.56
C ASP A 110 9.02 3.21 -10.49
N PHE A 111 7.82 2.78 -10.10
CA PHE A 111 6.98 3.42 -9.08
C PHE A 111 6.14 2.39 -8.32
N ASP A 112 5.77 2.76 -7.11
CA ASP A 112 5.01 1.92 -6.18
C ASP A 112 3.54 2.33 -6.09
N ARG A 113 3.22 3.56 -6.50
CA ARG A 113 1.87 4.11 -6.52
C ARG A 113 1.62 4.89 -7.79
N CYS A 114 0.39 4.76 -8.29
CA CYS A 114 -0.06 5.50 -9.46
C CYS A 114 -1.30 6.31 -9.12
N ILE A 115 -1.24 7.61 -9.38
CA ILE A 115 -2.33 8.56 -9.23
C ILE A 115 -2.67 9.11 -10.60
N ALA A 116 -3.94 9.34 -10.88
CA ALA A 116 -4.38 9.89 -12.14
C ALA A 116 -5.45 10.95 -11.95
N THR A 117 -5.44 11.97 -12.78
CA THR A 117 -6.60 12.86 -12.91
C THR A 117 -7.71 12.15 -13.71
N PRO A 118 -8.99 12.47 -13.48
CA PRO A 118 -10.10 11.85 -14.21
C PRO A 118 -9.96 11.95 -15.73
N ASP A 119 -9.43 13.07 -16.21
CA ASP A 119 -9.21 13.34 -17.65
C ASP A 119 -8.21 12.36 -18.28
N MET A 120 -7.23 11.89 -17.49
CA MET A 120 -6.19 10.98 -17.93
C MET A 120 -6.60 9.51 -17.87
N MET A 121 -7.75 9.20 -17.29
CA MET A 121 -8.20 7.81 -17.15
C MET A 121 -8.42 7.08 -18.49
N ALA A 122 -8.73 7.81 -19.56
CA ALA A 122 -8.82 7.24 -20.90
C ALA A 122 -7.46 6.68 -21.39
N ILE A 123 -6.37 7.34 -21.05
CA ILE A 123 -5.00 6.93 -21.38
C ILE A 123 -4.55 5.80 -20.46
N VAL A 124 -4.76 5.97 -19.15
CA VAL A 124 -4.41 4.98 -18.13
C VAL A 124 -5.18 3.67 -18.33
N GLY A 125 -6.42 3.73 -18.82
CA GLY A 125 -7.23 2.55 -19.15
C GLY A 125 -6.56 1.60 -20.15
N ARG A 126 -5.76 2.14 -21.09
CA ARG A 126 -4.99 1.33 -22.06
C ARG A 126 -3.87 0.53 -21.38
N LEU A 127 -3.38 1.01 -20.21
CA LEU A 127 -2.36 0.35 -19.40
C LEU A 127 -2.94 -0.71 -18.44
N GLY A 128 -4.26 -0.92 -18.44
CA GLY A 128 -4.93 -1.85 -17.52
C GLY A 128 -4.36 -3.27 -17.53
N LYS A 129 -3.91 -3.76 -18.70
CA LYS A 129 -3.25 -5.08 -18.82
C LYS A 129 -1.90 -5.16 -18.13
N VAL A 130 -1.20 -4.03 -17.97
CA VAL A 130 0.13 -3.94 -17.38
C VAL A 130 0.05 -3.57 -15.90
N LEU A 131 -0.76 -2.57 -15.55
CA LEU A 131 -0.90 -2.05 -14.19
C LEU A 131 -1.86 -2.89 -13.33
N GLY A 132 -2.88 -3.51 -13.93
CA GLY A 132 -3.89 -4.29 -13.22
C GLY A 132 -3.31 -5.46 -12.42
N PRO A 133 -2.55 -6.39 -13.03
CA PRO A 133 -1.95 -7.52 -12.33
C PRO A 133 -0.96 -7.12 -11.22
N ARG A 134 -0.43 -5.89 -11.28
CA ARG A 134 0.50 -5.34 -10.28
C ARG A 134 -0.19 -4.52 -9.20
N ASN A 135 -1.50 -4.43 -9.19
CA ASN A 135 -2.30 -3.60 -8.29
C ASN A 135 -1.95 -2.10 -8.31
N LEU A 136 -1.36 -1.62 -9.42
CA LEU A 136 -0.97 -0.23 -9.63
C LEU A 136 -2.02 0.59 -10.39
N MET A 137 -3.14 -0.02 -10.77
CA MET A 137 -4.21 0.66 -11.51
C MET A 137 -4.93 1.68 -10.63
N PRO A 138 -4.97 2.97 -11.01
CA PRO A 138 -5.71 3.98 -10.28
C PRO A 138 -7.20 3.65 -10.19
N ASN A 139 -7.80 3.93 -9.01
CA ASN A 139 -9.20 3.63 -8.75
C ASN A 139 -9.86 4.75 -7.95
N PRO A 140 -11.03 5.27 -8.38
CA PRO A 140 -11.77 6.32 -7.66
C PRO A 140 -12.14 5.91 -6.23
N LYS A 141 -12.49 4.63 -6.00
CA LYS A 141 -12.88 4.11 -4.67
C LYS A 141 -11.74 4.17 -3.65
N VAL A 142 -10.51 4.20 -4.13
CA VAL A 142 -9.29 4.24 -3.31
C VAL A 142 -8.71 5.65 -3.23
N GLY A 143 -9.35 6.63 -3.90
CA GLY A 143 -8.89 8.02 -3.92
C GLY A 143 -7.65 8.27 -4.77
N THR A 144 -7.19 7.29 -5.57
CA THR A 144 -6.06 7.45 -6.50
C THR A 144 -6.46 8.05 -7.85
N VAL A 145 -7.77 8.24 -8.09
CA VAL A 145 -8.30 9.05 -9.18
C VAL A 145 -8.98 10.28 -8.57
N THR A 146 -8.33 11.43 -8.68
CA THR A 146 -8.81 12.67 -8.04
C THR A 146 -8.42 13.90 -8.84
N ILE A 147 -9.17 14.97 -8.63
CA ILE A 147 -8.86 16.31 -9.14
C ILE A 147 -7.82 17.01 -8.26
N ASP A 148 -7.83 16.70 -6.96
CA ASP A 148 -6.91 17.23 -5.96
C ASP A 148 -5.65 16.34 -5.89
N VAL A 149 -4.73 16.60 -6.82
CA VAL A 149 -3.50 15.82 -6.96
C VAL A 149 -2.55 16.06 -5.81
N GLU A 150 -2.48 17.27 -5.28
CA GLU A 150 -1.58 17.62 -4.19
C GLU A 150 -1.88 16.80 -2.94
N LYS A 151 -3.16 16.75 -2.55
CA LYS A 151 -3.59 15.96 -1.39
C LYS A 151 -3.33 14.47 -1.59
N ALA A 152 -3.64 13.93 -2.77
CA ALA A 152 -3.43 12.52 -3.06
C ALA A 152 -1.94 12.12 -3.02
N VAL A 153 -1.04 12.94 -3.53
CA VAL A 153 0.41 12.69 -3.48
C VAL A 153 0.91 12.75 -2.04
N LYS A 154 0.49 13.75 -1.26
CA LYS A 154 0.86 13.85 0.16
C LYS A 154 0.37 12.64 0.95
N SER A 155 -0.88 12.22 0.77
CA SER A 155 -1.43 11.03 1.41
C SER A 155 -0.68 9.76 1.02
N ALA A 156 -0.40 9.58 -0.27
CA ALA A 156 0.36 8.42 -0.74
C ALA A 156 1.77 8.35 -0.13
N LYS A 157 2.44 9.49 0.03
CA LYS A 157 3.77 9.57 0.66
C LYS A 157 3.73 9.51 2.18
N SER A 158 2.63 9.94 2.81
CA SER A 158 2.48 9.87 4.28
C SER A 158 2.20 8.46 4.81
N GLY A 159 2.05 7.47 3.94
CA GLY A 159 1.94 6.08 4.34
C GLY A 159 0.52 5.52 4.33
N ASP A 160 -0.34 6.00 3.43
CA ASP A 160 -1.63 5.38 3.18
C ASP A 160 -1.46 3.90 2.82
N CYS A 161 -2.09 3.03 3.59
CA CYS A 161 -2.10 1.58 3.36
C CYS A 161 -3.35 1.18 2.58
N LEU A 162 -3.15 0.49 1.45
CA LEU A 162 -4.24 -0.12 0.70
C LEU A 162 -4.68 -1.42 1.36
N LEU A 163 -5.98 -1.53 1.60
CA LEU A 163 -6.63 -2.71 2.15
C LEU A 163 -7.46 -3.35 1.04
N TYR A 164 -7.28 -4.65 0.80
CA TYR A 164 -8.09 -5.43 -0.14
C TYR A 164 -8.09 -6.90 0.25
N THR A 165 -9.18 -7.58 -0.02
CA THR A 165 -9.36 -9.03 0.15
C THR A 165 -9.09 -9.77 -1.14
#